data_632a93784ce094bcdb3ed9b72187d98b
#
_entry.id   632a93784ce094bcdb3ed9b72187d98b
#
_cell.length_a   1.000
_cell.length_b   1.000
_cell.length_c   1.000
_cell.angle_alpha   90.00
_cell.angle_beta   90.00
_cell.angle_gamma   90.00
#
_symmetry.space_group_name_H-M   'P 1'
#
loop_
_entity.id
_entity.type
_entity.pdbx_description
1 polymer ?
#
loop_
_entity_poly.entity_id
_entity_poly.type
_entity_poly.pdbx_seq_one_letter_code
_entity_poly.pdbx_strand_id
1 'polypeptide(L)'
;MEIQLALDLVNIPEAIELVKEVEQYIDVVEIGTPVVINEGLRAVKEIKEAFPQLKVLADLKIMDAGGYEIMKASEAGADIITVLGATDDATIKGAVEEAKKQKKKILVDMINVKDIESRAKEIDALGVDYICVHTGYDLQAEGKNSFEELTTIKNTVKNAKTAIAGGIKLDTLPEVIQQKPDLVIVGGGITSAADKAETASKMKQLIAQG
;
A
#
# COMPACT_ATOMS: atom_id res chain seq x y z
N MET A 1 -7.36 -9.95 7.43
CA MET A 1 -6.19 -9.53 6.63
C MET A 1 -6.67 -9.23 5.22
N GLU A 2 -6.36 -8.03 4.70
CA GLU A 2 -6.71 -7.62 3.33
C GLU A 2 -5.51 -7.86 2.40
N ILE A 3 -5.78 -8.08 1.10
CA ILE A 3 -4.73 -8.18 0.07
C ILE A 3 -4.83 -6.98 -0.88
N GLN A 4 -3.69 -6.32 -1.11
CA GLN A 4 -3.53 -5.20 -2.03
C GLN A 4 -2.65 -5.61 -3.20
N LEU A 5 -3.12 -5.34 -4.42
CA LEU A 5 -2.34 -5.51 -5.64
C LEU A 5 -1.64 -4.19 -5.98
N ALA A 6 -0.31 -4.18 -6.01
CA ALA A 6 0.47 -3.02 -6.46
C ALA A 6 0.80 -3.09 -7.95
N LEU A 7 0.42 -2.04 -8.69
CA LEU A 7 0.63 -1.88 -10.13
C LEU A 7 1.75 -0.85 -10.38
N ASP A 8 2.93 -1.31 -10.82
CA ASP A 8 4.10 -0.45 -11.00
C ASP A 8 4.55 -0.26 -12.46
N LEU A 9 4.60 -1.36 -13.23
CA LEU A 9 5.21 -1.37 -14.57
C LEU A 9 4.17 -1.66 -15.66
N VAL A 10 3.04 -0.94 -15.61
CA VAL A 10 1.92 -1.07 -16.56
C VAL A 10 1.40 0.30 -16.94
N ASN A 11 0.81 0.43 -18.13
CA ASN A 11 -0.02 1.57 -18.51
C ASN A 11 -1.48 1.34 -18.07
N ILE A 12 -2.34 2.35 -18.23
CA ILE A 12 -3.74 2.26 -17.77
C ILE A 12 -4.52 1.09 -18.44
N PRO A 13 -4.49 0.89 -19.76
CA PRO A 13 -5.15 -0.26 -20.39
C PRO A 13 -4.67 -1.61 -19.85
N GLU A 14 -3.36 -1.79 -19.70
CA GLU A 14 -2.76 -3.01 -19.14
C GLU A 14 -3.18 -3.22 -17.68
N ALA A 15 -3.22 -2.14 -16.89
CA ALA A 15 -3.69 -2.17 -15.50
C ALA A 15 -5.15 -2.64 -15.41
N ILE A 16 -6.04 -2.12 -16.27
CA ILE A 16 -7.46 -2.51 -16.31
C ILE A 16 -7.60 -4.00 -16.64
N GLU A 17 -6.89 -4.50 -17.66
CA GLU A 17 -6.97 -5.92 -18.03
C GLU A 17 -6.43 -6.81 -16.89
N LEU A 18 -5.32 -6.43 -16.26
CA LEU A 18 -4.74 -7.18 -15.15
C LEU A 18 -5.70 -7.22 -13.94
N VAL A 19 -6.30 -6.09 -13.57
CA VAL A 19 -7.24 -6.04 -12.45
C VAL A 19 -8.47 -6.90 -12.73
N LYS A 20 -9.02 -6.91 -13.96
CA LYS A 20 -10.13 -7.80 -14.36
C LYS A 20 -9.84 -9.28 -14.09
N GLU A 21 -8.60 -9.71 -14.30
CA GLU A 21 -8.21 -11.11 -14.07
C GLU A 21 -8.25 -11.48 -12.58
N VAL A 22 -8.01 -10.52 -11.67
CA VAL A 22 -7.75 -10.79 -10.24
C VAL A 22 -8.71 -10.10 -9.28
N GLU A 23 -9.63 -9.23 -9.74
CA GLU A 23 -10.47 -8.38 -8.88
C GLU A 23 -11.23 -9.12 -7.78
N GLN A 24 -11.64 -10.35 -8.03
CA GLN A 24 -12.34 -11.18 -7.04
C GLN A 24 -11.44 -11.68 -5.89
N TYR A 25 -10.12 -11.56 -6.03
CA TYR A 25 -9.14 -12.06 -5.07
C TYR A 25 -8.42 -10.97 -4.28
N ILE A 26 -8.64 -9.70 -4.64
CA ILE A 26 -8.01 -8.54 -4.01
C ILE A 26 -9.04 -7.64 -3.32
N ASP A 27 -8.61 -6.89 -2.33
CA ASP A 27 -9.45 -5.95 -1.57
C ASP A 27 -9.11 -4.48 -1.93
N VAL A 28 -7.87 -4.25 -2.35
CA VAL A 28 -7.33 -2.94 -2.71
C VAL A 28 -6.50 -3.06 -3.99
N VAL A 29 -6.66 -2.12 -4.92
CA VAL A 29 -5.75 -1.93 -6.05
C VAL A 29 -4.93 -0.65 -5.83
N GLU A 30 -3.61 -0.78 -5.95
CA GLU A 30 -2.69 0.34 -5.79
C GLU A 30 -2.19 0.80 -7.15
N ILE A 31 -2.30 2.10 -7.38
CA ILE A 31 -1.62 2.79 -8.48
C ILE A 31 -0.24 3.20 -7.98
N GLY A 32 0.74 2.38 -8.32
CA GLY A 32 2.13 2.54 -7.87
C GLY A 32 2.77 3.84 -8.36
N THR A 33 3.77 4.30 -7.63
CA THR A 33 4.49 5.55 -7.95
C THR A 33 4.94 5.62 -9.41
N PRO A 34 5.49 4.54 -10.04
CA PRO A 34 5.88 4.58 -11.45
C PRO A 34 4.71 4.85 -12.40
N VAL A 35 3.53 4.29 -12.13
CA VAL A 35 2.32 4.55 -12.93
C VAL A 35 1.86 5.99 -12.75
N VAL A 36 1.89 6.51 -11.50
CA VAL A 36 1.56 7.93 -11.25
C VAL A 36 2.51 8.87 -11.96
N ILE A 37 3.80 8.57 -12.02
CA ILE A 37 4.81 9.38 -12.76
C ILE A 37 4.48 9.42 -14.25
N ASN A 38 4.08 8.29 -14.83
CA ASN A 38 3.82 8.19 -16.27
C ASN A 38 2.45 8.74 -16.68
N GLU A 39 1.41 8.47 -15.89
CA GLU A 39 0.01 8.67 -16.26
C GLU A 39 -0.69 9.76 -15.41
N GLY A 40 -0.04 10.24 -14.35
CA GLY A 40 -0.62 11.15 -13.39
C GLY A 40 -1.80 10.54 -12.62
N LEU A 41 -2.55 11.39 -11.92
CA LEU A 41 -3.76 10.98 -11.19
C LEU A 41 -4.90 10.51 -12.10
N ARG A 42 -4.75 10.63 -13.43
CA ARG A 42 -5.66 10.03 -14.41
C ARG A 42 -5.78 8.53 -14.22
N ALA A 43 -4.66 7.83 -13.91
CA ALA A 43 -4.67 6.41 -13.65
C ALA A 43 -5.56 6.03 -12.45
N VAL A 44 -5.49 6.82 -11.36
CA VAL A 44 -6.36 6.64 -10.18
C VAL A 44 -7.83 6.76 -10.58
N LYS A 45 -8.17 7.80 -11.34
CA LYS A 45 -9.55 8.05 -11.78
C LYS A 45 -10.08 6.91 -12.65
N GLU A 46 -9.35 6.52 -13.69
CA GLU A 46 -9.81 5.50 -14.64
C GLU A 46 -9.94 4.12 -14.00
N ILE A 47 -9.03 3.75 -13.10
CA ILE A 47 -9.16 2.49 -12.33
C ILE A 47 -10.35 2.55 -11.38
N LYS A 48 -10.59 3.68 -10.68
CA LYS A 48 -11.76 3.82 -9.79
C LYS A 48 -13.08 3.76 -10.56
N GLU A 49 -13.14 4.35 -11.75
CA GLU A 49 -14.30 4.28 -12.64
C GLU A 49 -14.54 2.86 -13.17
N ALA A 50 -13.48 2.13 -13.53
CA ALA A 50 -13.57 0.75 -14.02
C ALA A 50 -13.95 -0.26 -12.91
N PHE A 51 -13.48 -0.04 -11.67
CA PHE A 51 -13.68 -0.95 -10.54
C PHE A 51 -14.22 -0.21 -9.30
N PRO A 52 -15.44 0.32 -9.34
CA PRO A 52 -15.98 1.14 -8.25
C PRO A 52 -16.12 0.38 -6.92
N GLN A 53 -16.19 -0.96 -6.97
CA GLN A 53 -16.29 -1.86 -5.81
C GLN A 53 -14.95 -2.04 -5.08
N LEU A 54 -13.81 -1.86 -5.76
CA LEU A 54 -12.49 -1.96 -5.14
C LEU A 54 -12.09 -0.65 -4.45
N LYS A 55 -11.34 -0.76 -3.37
CA LYS A 55 -10.61 0.39 -2.83
C LYS A 55 -9.43 0.69 -3.75
N VAL A 56 -9.22 1.96 -4.06
CA VAL A 56 -8.07 2.42 -4.87
C VAL A 56 -7.10 3.16 -3.96
N LEU A 57 -5.84 2.70 -3.93
CA LEU A 57 -4.76 3.39 -3.26
C LEU A 57 -3.90 4.14 -4.29
N ALA A 58 -3.63 5.43 -4.02
CA ALA A 58 -2.68 6.23 -4.78
C ALA A 58 -1.32 6.26 -4.05
N ASP A 59 -0.30 5.63 -4.63
CA ASP A 59 1.05 5.59 -4.05
C ASP A 59 1.86 6.83 -4.45
N LEU A 60 1.53 7.96 -3.82
CA LEU A 60 2.15 9.26 -4.09
C LEU A 60 3.47 9.47 -3.34
N LYS A 61 3.69 8.68 -2.26
CA LYS A 61 4.87 8.84 -1.39
C LYS A 61 5.08 10.31 -0.98
N ILE A 62 4.00 10.96 -0.53
CA ILE A 62 3.98 12.39 -0.19
C ILE A 62 5.08 12.71 0.81
N MET A 63 5.93 13.70 0.46
CA MET A 63 7.04 14.16 1.29
C MET A 63 6.85 15.61 1.75
N ASP A 64 5.97 16.38 1.10
CA ASP A 64 5.64 17.78 1.41
C ASP A 64 4.21 18.09 0.96
N ALA A 65 3.68 19.27 1.33
CA ALA A 65 2.35 19.75 0.93
C ALA A 65 1.20 18.77 1.19
N GLY A 66 1.27 17.98 2.28
CA GLY A 66 0.41 16.84 2.57
C GLY A 66 -1.08 17.09 2.34
N GLY A 67 -1.64 18.18 2.89
CA GLY A 67 -3.07 18.49 2.71
C GLY A 67 -3.47 18.73 1.26
N TYR A 68 -2.62 19.42 0.47
CA TYR A 68 -2.91 19.70 -0.94
C TYR A 68 -2.88 18.43 -1.80
N GLU A 69 -1.87 17.59 -1.64
CA GLU A 69 -1.74 16.37 -2.43
C GLU A 69 -2.82 15.34 -2.08
N ILE A 70 -3.20 15.23 -0.80
CA ILE A 70 -4.35 14.42 -0.37
C ILE A 70 -5.65 14.89 -1.03
N MET A 71 -5.89 16.21 -1.07
CA MET A 71 -7.07 16.77 -1.74
C MET A 71 -7.10 16.35 -3.21
N LYS A 72 -5.98 16.48 -3.92
CA LYS A 72 -5.89 16.14 -5.36
C LYS A 72 -6.09 14.66 -5.63
N ALA A 73 -5.49 13.78 -4.84
CA ALA A 73 -5.72 12.34 -4.95
C ALA A 73 -7.17 11.96 -4.65
N SER A 74 -7.78 12.62 -3.66
CA SER A 74 -9.19 12.40 -3.30
C SER A 74 -10.14 12.81 -4.42
N GLU A 75 -9.89 13.96 -5.08
CA GLU A 75 -10.64 14.43 -6.26
C GLU A 75 -10.54 13.43 -7.43
N ALA A 76 -9.41 12.75 -7.58
CA ALA A 76 -9.22 11.68 -8.57
C ALA A 76 -9.90 10.35 -8.20
N GLY A 77 -10.44 10.22 -6.98
CA GLY A 77 -11.16 9.03 -6.55
C GLY A 77 -10.36 8.05 -5.68
N ALA A 78 -9.14 8.40 -5.26
CA ALA A 78 -8.39 7.56 -4.33
C ALA A 78 -9.16 7.37 -3.01
N ASP A 79 -9.12 6.17 -2.45
CA ASP A 79 -9.69 5.83 -1.14
C ASP A 79 -8.63 5.82 -0.04
N ILE A 80 -7.38 5.51 -0.43
CA ILE A 80 -6.21 5.48 0.44
C ILE A 80 -5.07 6.21 -0.27
N ILE A 81 -4.29 7.01 0.44
CA ILE A 81 -3.18 7.76 -0.14
C ILE A 81 -1.93 7.56 0.72
N THR A 82 -0.76 7.41 0.08
CA THR A 82 0.49 7.19 0.80
C THR A 82 1.21 8.49 1.13
N VAL A 83 1.74 8.54 2.36
CA VAL A 83 2.64 9.59 2.86
C VAL A 83 3.91 8.90 3.36
N LEU A 84 5.08 9.48 3.14
CA LEU A 84 6.34 8.92 3.66
C LEU A 84 6.47 9.13 5.17
N GLY A 85 6.85 8.06 5.89
CA GLY A 85 7.17 8.15 7.32
C GLY A 85 8.44 8.97 7.61
N ALA A 86 9.28 9.15 6.59
CA ALA A 86 10.49 9.96 6.66
C ALA A 86 10.24 11.47 6.58
N THR A 87 9.00 11.91 6.28
CA THR A 87 8.65 13.32 6.23
C THR A 87 8.43 13.94 7.61
N ASP A 88 8.31 15.27 7.67
CA ASP A 88 8.00 15.99 8.88
C ASP A 88 6.58 15.73 9.39
N ASP A 89 6.40 15.77 10.71
CA ASP A 89 5.09 15.63 11.37
C ASP A 89 4.06 16.64 10.86
N ALA A 90 4.49 17.85 10.47
CA ALA A 90 3.60 18.87 9.92
C ALA A 90 2.92 18.38 8.63
N THR A 91 3.68 17.71 7.75
CA THR A 91 3.15 17.14 6.51
C THR A 91 2.15 16.01 6.80
N ILE A 92 2.49 15.08 7.72
CA ILE A 92 1.59 13.99 8.11
C ILE A 92 0.31 14.53 8.75
N LYS A 93 0.42 15.50 9.66
CA LYS A 93 -0.76 16.16 10.28
C LYS A 93 -1.67 16.80 9.24
N GLY A 94 -1.09 17.58 8.32
CA GLY A 94 -1.84 18.21 7.23
C GLY A 94 -2.54 17.17 6.34
N ALA A 95 -1.87 16.06 6.03
CA ALA A 95 -2.43 14.96 5.27
C ALA A 95 -3.61 14.30 6.03
N VAL A 96 -3.45 13.98 7.31
CA VAL A 96 -4.50 13.37 8.15
C VAL A 96 -5.72 14.29 8.29
N GLU A 97 -5.50 15.59 8.51
CA GLU A 97 -6.59 16.57 8.60
C GLU A 97 -7.40 16.63 7.30
N GLU A 98 -6.72 16.70 6.16
CA GLU A 98 -7.41 16.75 4.87
C GLU A 98 -8.09 15.42 4.52
N ALA A 99 -7.44 14.28 4.77
CA ALA A 99 -8.05 12.96 4.57
C ALA A 99 -9.35 12.79 5.37
N LYS A 100 -9.40 13.26 6.61
CA LYS A 100 -10.63 13.26 7.42
C LYS A 100 -11.75 14.09 6.78
N LYS A 101 -11.45 15.28 6.25
CA LYS A 101 -12.44 16.11 5.54
C LYS A 101 -12.98 15.41 4.30
N GLN A 102 -12.10 14.76 3.54
CA GLN A 102 -12.43 14.04 2.31
C GLN A 102 -12.99 12.62 2.56
N LYS A 103 -13.05 12.16 3.84
CA LYS A 103 -13.41 10.79 4.23
C LYS A 103 -12.54 9.71 3.56
N LYS A 104 -11.24 10.00 3.45
CA LYS A 104 -10.20 9.13 2.89
C LYS A 104 -9.29 8.61 3.98
N LYS A 105 -8.41 7.68 3.63
CA LYS A 105 -7.45 7.05 4.55
C LYS A 105 -6.03 7.37 4.18
N ILE A 106 -5.17 7.41 5.20
CA ILE A 106 -3.73 7.60 5.06
C ILE A 106 -3.01 6.30 5.37
N LEU A 107 -2.15 5.88 4.45
CA LEU A 107 -1.15 4.85 4.69
C LEU A 107 0.23 5.53 4.77
N VAL A 108 0.92 5.39 5.89
CA VAL A 108 2.28 5.88 6.02
C VAL A 108 3.26 4.78 5.63
N ASP A 109 4.03 5.04 4.56
CA ASP A 109 5.09 4.16 4.06
C ASP A 109 6.40 4.43 4.82
N MET A 110 6.89 3.41 5.54
CA MET A 110 8.09 3.48 6.37
C MET A 110 9.40 3.21 5.59
N ILE A 111 9.33 3.21 4.26
CA ILE A 111 10.52 3.04 3.41
C ILE A 111 11.63 4.01 3.85
N ASN A 112 12.84 3.49 4.01
CA ASN A 112 14.04 4.25 4.40
C ASN A 112 13.97 4.95 5.79
N VAL A 113 12.97 4.69 6.61
CA VAL A 113 12.97 5.12 8.02
C VAL A 113 14.00 4.28 8.79
N LYS A 114 14.91 4.93 9.53
CA LYS A 114 16.04 4.25 10.19
C LYS A 114 15.65 3.67 11.55
N ASP A 115 14.96 4.46 12.36
CA ASP A 115 14.43 4.03 13.66
C ASP A 115 12.93 3.77 13.52
N ILE A 116 12.61 2.56 13.05
CA ILE A 116 11.22 2.14 12.79
C ILE A 116 10.40 2.18 14.06
N GLU A 117 10.94 1.74 15.20
CA GLU A 117 10.18 1.66 16.45
C GLU A 117 9.79 3.04 16.98
N SER A 118 10.75 3.95 17.08
CA SER A 118 10.48 5.31 17.56
C SER A 118 9.52 6.04 16.61
N ARG A 119 9.82 5.98 15.30
CA ARG A 119 9.03 6.70 14.31
C ARG A 119 7.59 6.16 14.18
N ALA A 120 7.39 4.85 14.27
CA ALA A 120 6.06 4.25 14.25
C ALA A 120 5.20 4.71 15.44
N LYS A 121 5.78 4.86 16.64
CA LYS A 121 5.07 5.41 17.81
C LYS A 121 4.61 6.85 17.60
N GLU A 122 5.50 7.68 17.04
CA GLU A 122 5.18 9.07 16.73
C GLU A 122 4.05 9.17 15.71
N ILE A 123 4.16 8.43 14.61
CA ILE A 123 3.18 8.41 13.51
C ILE A 123 1.82 7.87 13.98
N ASP A 124 1.81 6.81 14.80
CA ASP A 124 0.57 6.22 15.36
C ASP A 124 -0.21 7.26 16.18
N ALA A 125 0.52 8.12 16.92
CA ALA A 125 -0.08 9.20 17.71
C ALA A 125 -0.66 10.35 16.84
N LEU A 126 -0.26 10.47 15.57
CA LEU A 126 -0.79 11.47 14.63
C LEU A 126 -2.17 11.08 14.05
N GLY A 127 -2.62 9.84 14.27
CA GLY A 127 -3.95 9.38 13.87
C GLY A 127 -4.08 8.99 12.42
N VAL A 128 -3.03 8.40 11.85
CA VAL A 128 -3.04 7.76 10.53
C VAL A 128 -3.82 6.45 10.55
N ASP A 129 -4.26 5.94 9.39
CA ASP A 129 -5.05 4.71 9.32
C ASP A 129 -4.18 3.45 9.22
N TYR A 130 -3.04 3.54 8.50
CA TYR A 130 -2.13 2.42 8.30
C TYR A 130 -0.68 2.86 8.47
N ILE A 131 0.16 1.97 9.01
CA ILE A 131 1.62 2.08 9.03
C ILE A 131 2.16 0.86 8.30
N CYS A 132 2.92 1.07 7.22
CA CYS A 132 3.43 0.04 6.32
C CYS A 132 4.94 -0.05 6.39
N VAL A 133 5.48 -1.18 6.81
CA VAL A 133 6.90 -1.48 6.59
C VAL A 133 7.13 -1.88 5.15
N HIS A 134 8.19 -1.36 4.53
CA HIS A 134 8.39 -1.49 3.10
C HIS A 134 9.86 -1.67 2.73
N THR A 135 10.18 -2.81 2.11
CA THR A 135 11.46 -3.00 1.43
C THR A 135 11.35 -2.54 -0.01
N GLY A 136 12.00 -1.42 -0.32
CA GLY A 136 11.99 -0.85 -1.67
C GLY A 136 12.53 -1.82 -2.72
N TYR A 137 12.07 -1.67 -3.98
CA TYR A 137 12.39 -2.55 -5.11
C TYR A 137 13.89 -2.78 -5.28
N ASP A 138 14.71 -1.71 -5.17
CA ASP A 138 16.16 -1.80 -5.34
C ASP A 138 16.84 -2.68 -4.26
N LEU A 139 16.31 -2.66 -3.03
CA LEU A 139 16.82 -3.46 -1.92
C LEU A 139 16.35 -4.92 -1.94
N GLN A 140 15.23 -5.21 -2.60
CA GLN A 140 14.74 -6.58 -2.77
C GLN A 140 15.75 -7.42 -3.58
N ALA A 141 16.42 -6.82 -4.56
CA ALA A 141 17.49 -7.47 -5.34
C ALA A 141 18.69 -7.89 -4.48
N GLU A 142 18.91 -7.25 -3.31
CA GLU A 142 19.93 -7.61 -2.33
C GLU A 142 19.47 -8.69 -1.34
N GLY A 143 18.25 -9.24 -1.51
CA GLY A 143 17.67 -10.26 -0.63
C GLY A 143 17.12 -9.72 0.70
N LYS A 144 16.96 -8.39 0.83
CA LYS A 144 16.36 -7.77 2.01
C LYS A 144 14.83 -7.95 2.01
N ASN A 145 14.23 -8.02 3.20
CA ASN A 145 12.79 -8.02 3.42
C ASN A 145 12.46 -7.24 4.70
N SER A 146 11.18 -6.94 4.93
CA SER A 146 10.70 -6.14 6.09
C SER A 146 10.00 -7.01 7.16
N PHE A 147 10.33 -8.28 7.28
CA PHE A 147 9.62 -9.18 8.21
C PHE A 147 9.93 -8.87 9.68
N GLU A 148 11.17 -8.49 9.99
CA GLU A 148 11.56 -8.05 11.35
C GLU A 148 10.93 -6.71 11.70
N GLU A 149 10.90 -5.77 10.74
CA GLU A 149 10.22 -4.49 10.90
C GLU A 149 8.71 -4.66 11.11
N LEU A 150 8.08 -5.65 10.45
CA LEU A 150 6.68 -5.97 10.70
C LEU A 150 6.46 -6.39 12.16
N THR A 151 7.31 -7.26 12.70
CA THR A 151 7.26 -7.65 14.12
C THR A 151 7.38 -6.41 15.01
N THR A 152 8.29 -5.50 14.69
CA THR A 152 8.50 -4.26 15.44
C THR A 152 7.25 -3.39 15.46
N ILE A 153 6.64 -3.09 14.30
CA ILE A 153 5.43 -2.25 14.26
C ILE A 153 4.23 -2.94 14.90
N LYS A 154 4.10 -4.28 14.78
CA LYS A 154 3.02 -5.03 15.46
C LYS A 154 3.07 -4.89 16.97
N ASN A 155 4.26 -4.80 17.56
CA ASN A 155 4.44 -4.61 19.01
C ASN A 155 4.32 -3.15 19.44
N THR A 156 4.46 -2.21 18.53
CA THR A 156 4.62 -0.77 18.79
C THR A 156 3.34 0.02 18.55
N VAL A 157 2.68 -0.23 17.43
CA VAL A 157 1.49 0.47 16.96
C VAL A 157 0.25 0.01 17.74
N LYS A 158 -0.59 0.96 18.15
CA LYS A 158 -1.78 0.70 18.99
C LYS A 158 -3.09 1.10 18.34
N ASN A 159 -3.08 2.11 17.48
CA ASN A 159 -4.28 2.71 16.90
C ASN A 159 -4.39 2.43 15.41
N ALA A 160 -3.30 2.62 14.67
CA ALA A 160 -3.27 2.36 13.25
C ALA A 160 -3.24 0.85 12.95
N LYS A 161 -3.69 0.49 11.77
CA LYS A 161 -3.51 -0.85 11.20
C LYS A 161 -2.09 -1.03 10.69
N THR A 162 -1.60 -2.27 10.71
CA THR A 162 -0.26 -2.60 10.22
C THR A 162 -0.31 -3.17 8.81
N ALA A 163 0.65 -2.75 7.99
CA ALA A 163 0.80 -3.22 6.62
C ALA A 163 2.24 -3.62 6.31
N ILE A 164 2.42 -4.46 5.31
CA ILE A 164 3.73 -4.87 4.81
C ILE A 164 3.77 -4.85 3.29
N ALA A 165 4.89 -4.35 2.74
CA ALA A 165 5.18 -4.30 1.31
C ALA A 165 6.62 -4.73 1.01
N GLY A 166 6.82 -5.18 -0.22
CA GLY A 166 8.14 -5.49 -0.77
C GLY A 166 8.51 -6.98 -0.73
N GLY A 167 8.68 -7.58 -1.91
CA GLY A 167 9.18 -8.94 -2.09
C GLY A 167 8.25 -10.08 -1.67
N ILE A 168 6.96 -9.80 -1.45
CA ILE A 168 6.00 -10.83 -1.02
C ILE A 168 5.57 -11.69 -2.20
N LYS A 169 5.69 -13.02 -2.04
CA LYS A 169 5.34 -14.06 -3.01
C LYS A 169 4.62 -15.20 -2.31
N LEU A 170 4.14 -16.20 -3.08
CA LEU A 170 3.46 -17.37 -2.52
C LEU A 170 4.31 -18.14 -1.50
N ASP A 171 5.61 -18.23 -1.72
CA ASP A 171 6.55 -18.94 -0.85
C ASP A 171 6.86 -18.18 0.46
N THR A 172 6.88 -16.85 0.43
CA THR A 172 7.14 -16.01 1.61
C THR A 172 5.86 -15.61 2.37
N LEU A 173 4.70 -15.67 1.72
CA LEU A 173 3.42 -15.26 2.31
C LEU A 173 3.06 -16.01 3.62
N PRO A 174 3.32 -17.32 3.80
CA PRO A 174 3.03 -17.99 5.06
C PRO A 174 3.74 -17.38 6.28
N GLU A 175 4.98 -16.91 6.14
CA GLU A 175 5.72 -16.23 7.22
C GLU A 175 5.07 -14.88 7.57
N VAL A 176 4.63 -14.14 6.56
CA VAL A 176 3.89 -12.87 6.75
C VAL A 176 2.57 -13.11 7.46
N ILE A 177 1.81 -14.13 7.07
CA ILE A 177 0.51 -14.47 7.66
C ILE A 177 0.63 -14.80 9.16
N GLN A 178 1.71 -15.47 9.58
CA GLN A 178 1.94 -15.79 11.00
C GLN A 178 2.01 -14.54 11.88
N GLN A 179 2.45 -13.40 11.33
CA GLN A 179 2.53 -12.13 12.04
C GLN A 179 1.21 -11.34 12.02
N LYS A 180 0.21 -11.77 11.25
CA LYS A 180 -1.14 -11.20 11.17
C LYS A 180 -1.16 -9.69 10.92
N PRO A 181 -0.53 -9.17 9.85
CA PRO A 181 -0.74 -7.78 9.44
C PRO A 181 -2.19 -7.56 9.01
N ASP A 182 -2.66 -6.33 9.04
CA ASP A 182 -4.00 -5.99 8.56
C ASP A 182 -4.08 -5.94 7.03
N LEU A 183 -2.98 -5.56 6.37
CA LEU A 183 -2.86 -5.39 4.92
C LEU A 183 -1.55 -5.98 4.40
N VAL A 184 -1.63 -6.80 3.36
CA VAL A 184 -0.49 -7.38 2.66
C VAL A 184 -0.45 -6.83 1.24
N ILE A 185 0.67 -6.18 0.85
CA ILE A 185 0.83 -5.51 -0.43
C ILE A 185 1.72 -6.36 -1.33
N VAL A 186 1.17 -6.80 -2.45
CA VAL A 186 1.82 -7.70 -3.42
C VAL A 186 1.88 -7.04 -4.78
N GLY A 187 3.08 -6.79 -5.29
CA GLY A 187 3.33 -6.33 -6.66
C GLY A 187 3.74 -7.49 -7.55
N GLY A 188 5.03 -7.63 -7.84
CA GLY A 188 5.61 -8.64 -8.73
C GLY A 188 5.23 -10.09 -8.41
N GLY A 189 4.91 -10.40 -7.15
CA GLY A 189 4.43 -11.71 -6.74
C GLY A 189 3.14 -12.16 -7.46
N ILE A 190 2.30 -11.21 -7.91
CA ILE A 190 1.12 -11.46 -8.73
C ILE A 190 1.35 -11.00 -10.16
N THR A 191 1.82 -9.76 -10.37
CA THR A 191 1.89 -9.15 -11.71
C THR A 191 2.84 -9.86 -12.67
N SER A 192 3.88 -10.51 -12.14
CA SER A 192 4.86 -11.28 -12.92
C SER A 192 4.59 -12.79 -12.94
N ALA A 193 3.50 -13.24 -12.31
CA ALA A 193 3.14 -14.67 -12.32
C ALA A 193 2.68 -15.13 -13.70
N ALA A 194 2.97 -16.39 -14.05
CA ALA A 194 2.54 -16.99 -15.32
C ALA A 194 1.00 -17.07 -15.40
N ASP A 195 0.34 -17.41 -14.27
CA ASP A 195 -1.10 -17.34 -14.09
C ASP A 195 -1.39 -16.44 -12.89
N LYS A 196 -1.80 -15.19 -13.17
CA LYS A 196 -2.04 -14.16 -12.17
C LYS A 196 -3.29 -14.48 -11.34
N ALA A 197 -4.34 -14.96 -11.99
CA ALA A 197 -5.60 -15.31 -11.35
C ALA A 197 -5.43 -16.48 -10.37
N GLU A 198 -4.75 -17.55 -10.79
CA GLU A 198 -4.45 -18.69 -9.94
C GLU A 198 -3.57 -18.28 -8.75
N THR A 199 -2.56 -17.46 -9.00
CA THR A 199 -1.64 -16.97 -7.96
C THR A 199 -2.39 -16.10 -6.93
N ALA A 200 -3.17 -15.14 -7.36
CA ALA A 200 -3.98 -14.29 -6.48
C ALA A 200 -5.01 -15.11 -5.68
N SER A 201 -5.66 -16.08 -6.32
CA SER A 201 -6.59 -17.01 -5.67
C SER A 201 -5.92 -17.82 -4.56
N LYS A 202 -4.74 -18.40 -4.82
CA LYS A 202 -3.96 -19.14 -3.81
C LYS A 202 -3.55 -18.24 -2.64
N MET A 203 -3.09 -17.02 -2.92
CA MET A 203 -2.76 -16.04 -1.86
C MET A 203 -3.99 -15.71 -1.00
N LYS A 204 -5.14 -15.45 -1.63
CA LYS A 204 -6.40 -15.16 -0.90
C LYS A 204 -6.81 -16.35 -0.02
N GLN A 205 -6.68 -17.58 -0.51
CA GLN A 205 -6.97 -18.80 0.26
C GLN A 205 -6.05 -18.95 1.48
N LEU A 206 -4.74 -18.75 1.30
CA LEU A 206 -3.77 -18.80 2.41
C LEU A 206 -4.10 -17.74 3.49
N ILE A 207 -4.41 -16.52 3.07
CA ILE A 207 -4.81 -15.44 3.99
C ILE A 207 -6.10 -15.77 4.76
N ALA A 208 -7.05 -16.47 4.14
CA ALA A 208 -8.31 -16.85 4.78
C ALA A 208 -8.14 -18.00 5.79
N GLN A 209 -7.05 -18.76 5.72
CA GLN A 209 -6.76 -19.91 6.60
C GLN A 209 -5.93 -19.53 7.84
N GLY A 210 -5.25 -18.37 7.85
CA GLY A 210 -4.39 -17.86 8.94
C GLY A 210 -5.04 -16.74 9.72
#